data_06f77bb4eff139d91e7807cd9ef405b4
#
_entry.id   06f77bb4eff139d91e7807cd9ef405b4
#
_cell.length_a   1.000
_cell.length_b   1.000
_cell.length_c   1.000
_cell.angle_alpha   90.00
_cell.angle_beta   90.00
_cell.angle_gamma   90.00
#
_symmetry.space_group_name_H-M   'P 1'
#
loop_
_entity.id
_entity.type
_entity.pdbx_description
1 polymer ?
#
loop_
_entity_poly.entity_id
_entity_poly.type
_entity_poly.pdbx_seq_one_letter_code
_entity_poly.pdbx_strand_id
1 'polypeptide(L)'
;MPVKSIQEVIKYPLVSEDAVTLIEAENKITFIVDADASKNDIRRAVEELYEVRVDRVNSVVTPEGRKKAYVKLDSDYKASDLAVRLGIL
;
A
#
# COMPACT_ATOMS: atom_id res chain seq x y z
N MET A 1 3.09 20.55 -9.82
CA MET A 1 3.44 19.96 -8.53
C MET A 1 4.66 19.07 -8.64
N PRO A 2 5.61 19.27 -7.79
CA PRO A 2 6.75 18.36 -7.81
C PRO A 2 6.30 16.95 -7.49
N VAL A 3 6.91 16.02 -8.19
CA VAL A 3 6.63 14.61 -7.97
C VAL A 3 7.47 14.15 -6.79
N LYS A 4 6.83 13.52 -5.81
CA LYS A 4 7.55 12.92 -4.70
C LYS A 4 8.37 11.76 -5.20
N SER A 5 9.51 11.53 -4.58
CA SER A 5 10.26 10.31 -4.87
C SER A 5 9.44 9.12 -4.38
N ILE A 6 9.66 7.96 -4.97
CA ILE A 6 8.89 6.77 -4.57
C ILE A 6 9.10 6.45 -3.08
N GLN A 7 10.25 6.83 -2.53
CA GLN A 7 10.52 6.59 -1.12
C GLN A 7 9.70 7.50 -0.21
N GLU A 8 9.21 8.62 -0.73
CA GLU A 8 8.41 9.56 0.04
C GLU A 8 6.91 9.27 -0.06
N VAL A 9 6.50 8.52 -1.07
CA VAL A 9 5.08 8.23 -1.30
C VAL A 9 4.52 7.32 -0.22
N ILE A 10 5.24 6.26 0.11
CA ILE A 10 4.81 5.28 1.10
C ILE A 10 5.45 5.62 2.44
N LYS A 11 4.63 5.93 3.44
CA LYS A 11 5.16 6.27 4.76
C LYS A 11 5.42 5.04 5.60
N TYR A 12 4.41 4.18 5.73
CA TYR A 12 4.57 2.94 6.49
C TYR A 12 3.36 2.04 6.23
N PRO A 13 3.53 0.72 6.38
CA PRO A 13 2.38 -0.17 6.30
C PRO A 13 1.54 -0.07 7.57
N LEU A 14 0.23 -0.18 7.40
CA LEU A 14 -0.68 -0.11 8.54
C LEU A 14 -0.86 -1.51 9.10
N VAL A 15 -0.65 -1.64 10.41
CA VAL A 15 -0.80 -2.91 11.12
C VAL A 15 -1.98 -2.78 12.06
N SER A 16 -3.13 -3.28 11.62
CA SER A 16 -4.33 -3.34 12.44
C SER A 16 -5.01 -4.67 12.14
N GLU A 17 -5.96 -5.05 12.97
CA GLU A 17 -6.68 -6.30 12.75
C GLU A 17 -7.36 -6.31 11.38
N ASP A 18 -8.01 -5.20 11.03
CA ASP A 18 -8.69 -5.09 9.74
C ASP A 18 -7.70 -5.17 8.58
N ALA A 19 -6.57 -4.48 8.71
CA ALA A 19 -5.56 -4.48 7.65
C ALA A 19 -4.95 -5.87 7.45
N VAL A 20 -4.71 -6.58 8.55
CA VAL A 20 -4.17 -7.94 8.48
C VAL A 20 -5.18 -8.90 7.86
N THR A 21 -6.46 -8.74 8.19
CA THR A 21 -7.52 -9.56 7.59
C THR A 21 -7.55 -9.40 6.07
N LEU A 22 -7.38 -8.17 5.58
CA LEU A 22 -7.40 -7.90 4.14
C LEU A 22 -6.25 -8.58 3.40
N ILE A 23 -5.13 -8.78 4.05
CA ILE A 23 -3.98 -9.46 3.44
C ILE A 23 -4.37 -10.86 2.99
N GLU A 24 -5.02 -11.60 3.86
CA GLU A 24 -5.38 -12.99 3.55
C GLU A 24 -6.69 -13.10 2.77
N ALA A 25 -7.65 -12.25 3.10
CA ALA A 25 -8.98 -12.36 2.50
C ALA A 25 -9.03 -11.79 1.09
N GLU A 26 -8.28 -10.71 0.82
CA GLU A 26 -8.42 -9.99 -0.44
C GLU A 26 -7.11 -9.69 -1.15
N ASN A 27 -6.01 -10.23 -0.67
CA ASN A 27 -4.69 -10.02 -1.27
C ASN A 27 -4.33 -8.53 -1.33
N LYS A 28 -4.70 -7.80 -0.27
CA LYS A 28 -4.48 -6.35 -0.16
C LYS A 28 -3.56 -6.02 0.98
N ILE A 29 -2.68 -5.04 0.78
CA ILE A 29 -1.89 -4.45 1.85
C ILE A 29 -2.30 -3.00 2.01
N THR A 30 -2.42 -2.55 3.24
CA THR A 30 -2.81 -1.18 3.56
C THR A 30 -1.57 -0.39 3.95
N PHE A 31 -1.42 0.77 3.33
CA PHE A 31 -0.30 1.67 3.62
C PHE A 31 -0.83 3.03 4.03
N ILE A 32 -0.09 3.71 4.90
CA ILE A 32 -0.27 5.14 5.08
C ILE A 32 0.68 5.79 4.09
N VAL A 33 0.13 6.70 3.29
CA VAL A 33 0.87 7.31 2.18
C VAL A 33 0.84 8.82 2.30
N ASP A 34 1.66 9.47 1.49
CA ASP A 34 1.69 10.92 1.43
C ASP A 34 0.33 11.45 0.97
N ALA A 35 -0.12 12.53 1.60
CA ALA A 35 -1.45 13.09 1.31
C ALA A 35 -1.60 13.55 -0.14
N ASP A 36 -0.50 13.95 -0.77
CA ASP A 36 -0.51 14.44 -2.14
C ASP A 36 -0.29 13.35 -3.18
N ALA A 37 -0.06 12.11 -2.75
CA ALA A 37 0.22 11.02 -3.68
C ALA A 37 -1.05 10.60 -4.42
N SER A 38 -0.96 10.46 -5.73
CA SER A 38 -2.05 9.94 -6.54
C SER A 38 -2.04 8.41 -6.50
N LYS A 39 -3.12 7.80 -7.01
CA LYS A 39 -3.15 6.34 -7.12
C LYS A 39 -2.03 5.81 -7.98
N ASN A 40 -1.68 6.53 -9.06
CA ASN A 40 -0.57 6.14 -9.92
C ASN A 40 0.76 6.23 -9.19
N ASP A 41 0.94 7.27 -8.38
CA ASP A 41 2.16 7.40 -7.57
C ASP A 41 2.29 6.23 -6.60
N ILE A 42 1.18 5.87 -5.96
CA ILE A 42 1.17 4.78 -4.99
C ILE A 42 1.47 3.45 -5.66
N ARG A 43 0.82 3.18 -6.80
CA ARG A 43 1.08 1.97 -7.56
C ARG A 43 2.55 1.85 -7.94
N ARG A 44 3.09 2.91 -8.50
CA ARG A 44 4.49 2.91 -8.95
C ARG A 44 5.43 2.68 -7.77
N ALA A 45 5.19 3.37 -6.66
CA ALA A 45 6.04 3.24 -5.48
C ALA A 45 6.05 1.81 -4.96
N VAL A 46 4.88 1.20 -4.84
CA VAL A 46 4.78 -0.18 -4.34
C VAL A 46 5.45 -1.15 -5.30
N GLU A 47 5.21 -0.99 -6.59
CA GLU A 47 5.80 -1.90 -7.58
C GLU A 47 7.31 -1.80 -7.61
N GLU A 48 7.85 -0.60 -7.51
CA GLU A 48 9.30 -0.41 -7.58
C GLU A 48 10.01 -0.72 -6.28
N LEU A 49 9.41 -0.35 -5.15
CA LEU A 49 10.04 -0.60 -3.86
C LEU A 49 10.05 -2.08 -3.47
N TYR A 50 9.00 -2.79 -3.81
CA TYR A 50 8.82 -4.16 -3.34
C TYR A 50 8.85 -5.20 -4.45
N GLU A 51 9.04 -4.77 -5.69
CA GLU A 51 9.18 -5.66 -6.85
C GLU A 51 7.98 -6.59 -7.00
N VAL A 52 6.80 -6.01 -6.90
CA VAL A 52 5.54 -6.72 -7.09
C VAL A 52 4.72 -6.02 -8.15
N ARG A 53 3.65 -6.67 -8.59
CA ARG A 53 2.71 -6.07 -9.52
C ARG A 53 1.42 -5.75 -8.79
N VAL A 54 0.90 -4.54 -9.02
CA VAL A 54 -0.30 -4.06 -8.37
C VAL A 54 -1.48 -4.15 -9.34
N ASP A 55 -2.58 -4.77 -8.87
CA ASP A 55 -3.81 -4.86 -9.64
C ASP A 55 -4.58 -3.54 -9.55
N ARG A 56 -4.81 -3.06 -8.32
CA ARG A 56 -5.56 -1.82 -8.16
C ARG A 56 -5.18 -1.14 -6.84
N VAL A 57 -5.42 0.17 -6.81
CA VAL A 57 -5.20 0.98 -5.62
C VAL A 57 -6.47 1.76 -5.32
N ASN A 58 -6.93 1.70 -4.07
CA ASN A 58 -7.97 2.58 -3.56
C ASN A 58 -7.39 3.39 -2.41
N SER A 59 -7.86 4.61 -2.25
CA SER A 59 -7.38 5.44 -1.16
C SER A 59 -8.52 6.17 -0.49
N VAL A 60 -8.36 6.42 0.80
CA VAL A 60 -9.33 7.20 1.58
C VAL A 60 -8.55 8.12 2.51
N VAL A 61 -9.16 9.24 2.88
CA VAL A 61 -8.58 10.13 3.87
C VAL A 61 -9.32 9.87 5.18
N THR A 62 -8.55 9.60 6.23
CA THR A 62 -9.14 9.32 7.54
C THR A 62 -9.55 10.61 8.23
N PRO A 63 -10.40 10.55 9.26
CA PRO A 63 -10.76 11.75 10.03
C PRO A 63 -9.56 12.46 10.64
N GLU A 64 -8.47 11.76 10.90
CA GLU A 64 -7.25 12.37 11.42
C GLU A 64 -6.42 13.07 10.35
N GLY A 65 -6.86 13.01 9.09
CA GLY A 65 -6.14 13.65 8.00
C GLY A 65 -5.06 12.80 7.35
N ARG A 66 -5.00 11.52 7.70
CA ARG A 66 -4.05 10.61 7.07
C ARG A 66 -4.63 10.02 5.81
N LYS A 67 -3.79 9.80 4.81
CA LYS A 67 -4.24 9.14 3.59
C LYS A 67 -3.87 7.66 3.68
N LYS A 68 -4.89 6.82 3.57
CA LYS A 68 -4.76 5.38 3.66
C LYS A 68 -4.95 4.79 2.27
N ALA A 69 -4.05 3.94 1.84
CA ALA A 69 -4.13 3.30 0.53
C ALA A 69 -4.29 1.80 0.69
N TYR A 70 -5.29 1.26 0.03
CA TYR A 70 -5.50 -0.19 -0.06
C TYR A 70 -4.94 -0.65 -1.39
N VAL A 71 -3.88 -1.43 -1.33
CA VAL A 71 -3.15 -1.87 -2.52
C VAL A 71 -3.43 -3.35 -2.74
N LYS A 72 -4.18 -3.65 -3.79
CA LYS A 72 -4.46 -5.03 -4.16
C LYS A 72 -3.39 -5.49 -5.14
N LEU A 73 -2.71 -6.58 -4.80
CA LEU A 73 -1.67 -7.12 -5.65
C LEU A 73 -2.28 -7.99 -6.74
N ASP A 74 -1.56 -8.08 -7.86
CA ASP A 74 -1.88 -9.03 -8.92
C ASP A 74 -1.86 -10.44 -8.32
N SER A 75 -2.70 -11.32 -8.87
CA SER A 75 -2.88 -12.66 -8.31
C SER A 75 -1.60 -13.51 -8.34
N ASP A 76 -0.63 -13.13 -9.16
CA ASP A 76 0.67 -13.81 -9.19
C ASP A 76 1.55 -13.46 -8.00
N TYR A 77 1.15 -12.48 -7.20
CA TYR A 77 1.91 -11.99 -6.05
C TYR A 77 1.02 -12.08 -4.82
N LYS A 78 1.52 -12.69 -3.77
CA LYS A 78 0.75 -12.84 -2.53
C LYS A 78 1.06 -11.71 -1.57
N ALA A 79 0.00 -11.04 -1.13
CA ALA A 79 0.14 -9.97 -0.14
C ALA A 79 0.74 -10.52 1.16
N SER A 80 0.45 -11.78 1.50
CA SER A 80 1.03 -12.39 2.70
C SER A 80 2.55 -12.49 2.62
N ASP A 81 3.09 -12.77 1.43
CA ASP A 81 4.55 -12.84 1.26
C ASP A 81 5.16 -11.46 1.46
N LEU A 82 4.54 -10.43 0.88
CA LEU A 82 5.02 -9.07 1.06
C LEU A 82 4.90 -8.64 2.52
N ALA A 83 3.82 -9.03 3.18
CA ALA A 83 3.60 -8.68 4.58
C ALA A 83 4.70 -9.26 5.48
N VAL A 84 5.15 -10.47 5.20
CA VAL A 84 6.27 -11.07 5.94
C VAL A 84 7.53 -10.23 5.73
N ARG A 85 7.81 -9.83 4.50
CA ARG A 85 8.97 -8.99 4.20
C ARG A 85 8.91 -7.64 4.90
N LEU A 86 7.70 -7.11 5.09
CA LEU A 86 7.50 -5.83 5.74
C LEU A 86 7.45 -5.94 7.27
N GLY A 87 7.47 -7.15 7.79
CA GLY A 87 7.41 -7.35 9.23
C GLY A 87 6.00 -7.23 9.82
N ILE A 88 4.97 -7.31 8.99
CA ILE A 88 3.58 -7.22 9.45
C ILE A 88 3.10 -8.57 9.99
N LEU A 89 3.53 -9.64 9.39
CA LEU A 89 3.14 -10.99 9.79
C LEU A 89 4.32 -11.74 10.38
#